data_cabb1c414be47ee5deffdfb49a87c329
#
_entry.id   cabb1c414be47ee5deffdfb49a87c329
#
_cell.length_a   1.000
_cell.length_b   1.000
_cell.length_c   1.000
_cell.angle_alpha   90.00
_cell.angle_beta   90.00
_cell.angle_gamma   90.00
#
_symmetry.space_group_name_H-M   'P 1'
#
loop_
_entity.id
_entity.type
_entity.pdbx_description
1 polymer ?
#
loop_
_entity_poly.entity_id
_entity_poly.type
_entity_poly.pdbx_seq_one_letter_code
_entity_poly.pdbx_strand_id
1 'polypeptide(L)'
;KVSCNSVQLPSYCTGYFTYVSPSRIPYNASRQDCINAFVQRAREYIGTRYIEPWSSWPGDAVDCSGLVLQCLYATGMDMGWYNPYNHRWLPEQTYNSMNWYRNNTFMPVSTSALQRGDVVYYQGHIGIYIGNGRIIDSWPGLGVTERSVNAPGRVIGAARPFA
;
A
#
# COMPACT_ATOMS: atom_id res chain seq x y z
N LYS A 1 0.59 -19.19 1.96
CA LYS A 1 0.24 -18.51 0.70
C LYS A 1 -0.61 -19.43 -0.14
N VAL A 2 -1.88 -19.12 -0.29
CA VAL A 2 -2.74 -19.82 -1.25
C VAL A 2 -2.57 -19.10 -2.58
N SER A 3 -2.00 -19.79 -3.58
CA SER A 3 -2.00 -19.28 -4.94
C SER A 3 -3.44 -19.29 -5.43
N CYS A 4 -3.98 -18.09 -5.71
CA CYS A 4 -5.36 -17.94 -6.17
C CYS A 4 -5.63 -18.61 -7.54
N ASN A 5 -4.60 -19.04 -8.25
CA ASN A 5 -4.73 -19.62 -9.59
C ASN A 5 -5.18 -21.09 -9.60
N SER A 6 -5.31 -21.74 -8.44
CA SER A 6 -5.65 -23.16 -8.34
C SER A 6 -6.86 -23.47 -7.45
N VAL A 7 -7.53 -22.47 -6.92
CA VAL A 7 -8.69 -22.66 -6.05
C VAL A 7 -9.98 -22.50 -6.87
N GLN A 8 -10.72 -23.58 -7.06
CA GLN A 8 -12.11 -23.48 -7.50
C GLN A 8 -12.93 -22.81 -6.40
N LEU A 9 -13.41 -21.61 -6.71
CA LEU A 9 -14.29 -20.92 -5.79
C LEU A 9 -15.66 -21.58 -5.74
N PRO A 10 -16.24 -21.72 -4.55
CA PRO A 10 -17.66 -22.04 -4.44
C PRO A 10 -18.50 -21.04 -5.24
N SER A 11 -19.56 -21.50 -5.87
CA SER A 11 -20.44 -20.69 -6.75
C SER A 11 -21.02 -19.43 -6.08
N TYR A 12 -21.04 -19.38 -4.75
CA TYR A 12 -21.50 -18.23 -3.98
C TYR A 12 -20.41 -17.17 -3.73
N CYS A 13 -19.16 -17.45 -4.11
CA CYS A 13 -18.02 -16.52 -3.92
C CYS A 13 -17.73 -15.65 -5.14
N THR A 14 -18.65 -15.50 -6.07
CA THR A 14 -18.44 -14.86 -7.38
C THR A 14 -18.04 -13.38 -7.34
N GLY A 15 -18.14 -12.71 -6.20
CA GLY A 15 -17.72 -11.31 -6.06
C GLY A 15 -16.45 -11.10 -5.23
N TYR A 16 -15.96 -12.13 -4.58
CA TYR A 16 -14.98 -11.95 -3.50
C TYR A 16 -13.60 -11.50 -4.00
N PHE A 17 -13.15 -12.00 -5.13
CA PHE A 17 -11.83 -11.67 -5.69
C PHE A 17 -11.78 -10.32 -6.41
N THR A 18 -12.91 -9.71 -6.65
CA THR A 18 -12.94 -8.35 -7.20
C THR A 18 -12.36 -7.34 -6.21
N TYR A 19 -12.42 -7.64 -4.92
CA TYR A 19 -12.09 -6.72 -3.84
C TYR A 19 -10.70 -6.92 -3.25
N VAL A 20 -10.21 -8.14 -3.25
CA VAL A 20 -8.91 -8.48 -2.70
C VAL A 20 -7.91 -8.61 -3.82
N SER A 21 -6.81 -7.91 -3.72
CA SER A 21 -5.71 -8.09 -4.65
C SER A 21 -4.93 -9.35 -4.28
N PRO A 22 -5.06 -10.44 -5.05
CA PRO A 22 -4.18 -11.58 -4.84
C PRO A 22 -2.74 -11.20 -5.12
N SER A 23 -1.80 -11.95 -4.59
CA SER A 23 -0.39 -11.76 -4.92
C SER A 23 -0.22 -11.83 -6.45
N ARG A 24 0.40 -10.81 -7.01
CA ARG A 24 0.61 -10.64 -8.46
C ARG A 24 1.99 -11.07 -8.90
N ILE A 25 2.74 -11.64 -8.01
CA ILE A 25 4.11 -12.06 -8.24
C ILE A 25 4.25 -13.55 -7.99
N PRO A 26 5.14 -14.24 -8.72
CA PRO A 26 5.45 -15.64 -8.47
C PRO A 26 6.19 -15.81 -7.13
N TYR A 27 6.21 -17.03 -6.63
CA TYR A 27 6.89 -17.39 -5.38
C TYR A 27 8.36 -16.98 -5.33
N ASN A 28 9.05 -17.04 -6.47
CA ASN A 28 10.47 -16.72 -6.65
C ASN A 28 10.69 -15.32 -7.24
N ALA A 29 9.74 -14.41 -7.07
CA ALA A 29 9.85 -13.06 -7.58
C ALA A 29 11.09 -12.35 -7.04
N SER A 30 11.74 -11.59 -7.91
CA SER A 30 12.85 -10.73 -7.53
C SER A 30 12.36 -9.53 -6.70
N ARG A 31 13.29 -8.88 -6.02
CA ARG A 31 13.03 -7.60 -5.36
C ARG A 31 12.38 -6.58 -6.31
N GLN A 32 12.86 -6.52 -7.54
CA GLN A 32 12.34 -5.59 -8.54
C GLN A 32 10.90 -5.93 -8.96
N ASP A 33 10.56 -7.21 -9.02
CA ASP A 33 9.17 -7.63 -9.29
C ASP A 33 8.23 -7.21 -8.17
N CYS A 34 8.68 -7.33 -6.91
CA CYS A 34 7.92 -6.85 -5.75
C CYS A 34 7.68 -5.34 -5.82
N ILE A 35 8.72 -4.55 -6.11
CA ILE A 35 8.61 -3.10 -6.28
C ILE A 35 7.66 -2.75 -7.44
N ASN A 36 7.75 -3.46 -8.56
CA ASN A 36 6.88 -3.24 -9.71
C ASN A 36 5.43 -3.52 -9.37
N ALA A 37 5.13 -4.65 -8.73
CA ALA A 37 3.78 -5.00 -8.31
C ALA A 37 3.21 -3.98 -7.30
N PHE A 38 4.02 -3.54 -6.34
CA PHE A 38 3.65 -2.54 -5.34
C PHE A 38 3.26 -1.21 -5.96
N VAL A 39 4.10 -0.67 -6.82
CA VAL A 39 3.86 0.61 -7.51
C VAL A 39 2.71 0.49 -8.52
N GLN A 40 2.64 -0.63 -9.24
CA GLN A 40 1.56 -0.86 -10.20
C GLN A 40 0.19 -0.89 -9.49
N ARG A 41 0.12 -1.55 -8.33
CA ARG A 41 -1.12 -1.55 -7.54
C ARG A 41 -1.50 -0.16 -7.07
N ALA A 42 -0.54 0.65 -6.64
CA ALA A 42 -0.82 2.05 -6.27
C ALA A 42 -1.38 2.86 -7.44
N ARG A 43 -0.87 2.65 -8.66
CA ARG A 43 -1.37 3.31 -9.86
C ARG A 43 -2.81 2.97 -10.18
N GLU A 44 -3.24 1.74 -9.90
CA GLU A 44 -4.63 1.30 -10.12
C GLU A 44 -5.62 2.02 -9.19
N TYR A 45 -5.15 2.52 -8.05
CA TYR A 45 -5.97 3.30 -7.12
C TYR A 45 -6.13 4.77 -7.51
N ILE A 46 -5.37 5.30 -8.48
CA ILE A 46 -5.47 6.72 -8.87
C ILE A 46 -6.91 7.05 -9.24
N GLY A 47 -7.44 8.12 -8.64
CA GLY A 47 -8.84 8.53 -8.77
C GLY A 47 -9.79 7.91 -7.73
N THR A 48 -9.33 6.96 -6.92
CA THR A 48 -10.12 6.43 -5.79
C THR A 48 -10.28 7.50 -4.71
N ARG A 49 -11.48 7.66 -4.17
CA ARG A 49 -11.77 8.68 -3.16
C ARG A 49 -11.09 8.39 -1.82
N TYR A 50 -10.84 9.45 -1.05
CA TYR A 50 -10.39 9.36 0.34
C TYR A 50 -11.58 9.19 1.28
N ILE A 51 -11.52 8.17 2.13
CA ILE A 51 -12.38 8.04 3.34
C ILE A 51 -11.50 7.49 4.45
N GLU A 52 -11.56 8.09 5.63
CA GLU A 52 -10.89 7.61 6.83
C GLU A 52 -11.93 7.18 7.87
N PRO A 53 -11.75 6.03 8.51
CA PRO A 53 -10.77 4.97 8.25
C PRO A 53 -11.31 3.98 7.19
N TRP A 54 -10.61 3.79 6.09
CA TRP A 54 -11.06 2.90 5.03
C TRP A 54 -9.91 2.27 4.24
N SER A 55 -10.04 0.98 3.92
CA SER A 55 -9.10 0.24 3.09
C SER A 55 -9.87 -0.74 2.21
N SER A 56 -10.17 -0.33 0.98
CA SER A 56 -11.00 -1.08 0.07
C SER A 56 -10.35 -1.22 -1.32
N TRP A 57 -11.10 -1.58 -2.34
CA TRP A 57 -10.63 -1.79 -3.71
C TRP A 57 -10.52 -0.49 -4.51
N PRO A 58 -9.80 -0.50 -5.64
CA PRO A 58 -9.75 0.66 -6.54
C PRO A 58 -11.14 1.06 -7.02
N GLY A 59 -11.44 2.36 -6.90
CA GLY A 59 -12.74 2.92 -7.25
C GLY A 59 -13.74 2.99 -6.09
N ASP A 60 -13.51 2.31 -4.96
CA ASP A 60 -14.31 2.52 -3.75
C ASP A 60 -13.69 3.61 -2.87
N ALA A 61 -12.90 3.29 -1.89
CA ALA A 61 -12.26 4.26 -1.03
C ALA A 61 -11.03 3.69 -0.30
N VAL A 62 -10.06 4.55 -0.03
CA VAL A 62 -8.92 4.24 0.87
C VAL A 62 -8.48 5.52 1.59
N ASP A 63 -8.00 5.38 2.82
CA ASP A 63 -7.17 6.41 3.44
C ASP A 63 -5.69 6.24 3.05
N CYS A 64 -4.82 7.08 3.56
CA CYS A 64 -3.40 7.05 3.20
C CYS A 64 -2.71 5.73 3.58
N SER A 65 -2.99 5.20 4.75
CA SER A 65 -2.42 3.94 5.23
C SER A 65 -3.09 2.73 4.60
N GLY A 66 -4.40 2.79 4.37
CA GLY A 66 -5.16 1.76 3.68
C GLY A 66 -4.66 1.51 2.26
N LEU A 67 -4.30 2.57 1.53
CA LEU A 67 -3.66 2.47 0.22
C LEU A 67 -2.35 1.65 0.31
N VAL A 68 -1.46 2.02 1.23
CA VAL A 68 -0.16 1.33 1.38
C VAL A 68 -0.35 -0.14 1.72
N LEU A 69 -1.26 -0.45 2.65
CA LEU A 69 -1.56 -1.82 3.06
C LEU A 69 -2.07 -2.68 1.90
N GLN A 70 -3.00 -2.18 1.10
CA GLN A 70 -3.52 -2.87 -0.07
C GLN A 70 -2.41 -3.13 -1.11
N CYS A 71 -1.51 -2.17 -1.29
CA CYS A 71 -0.41 -2.31 -2.23
C CYS A 71 0.63 -3.33 -1.73
N LEU A 72 0.95 -3.35 -0.45
CA LEU A 72 1.83 -4.37 0.15
C LEU A 72 1.23 -5.77 0.03
N TYR A 73 -0.06 -5.90 0.29
CA TYR A 73 -0.75 -7.18 0.14
C TYR A 73 -0.68 -7.72 -1.28
N ALA A 74 -0.77 -6.86 -2.29
CA ALA A 74 -0.65 -7.25 -3.70
C ALA A 74 0.72 -7.86 -4.05
N THR A 75 1.75 -7.61 -3.25
CA THR A 75 3.08 -8.23 -3.39
C THR A 75 3.18 -9.58 -2.68
N GLY A 76 2.10 -10.06 -2.07
CA GLY A 76 2.08 -11.27 -1.27
C GLY A 76 2.71 -11.11 0.12
N MET A 77 2.95 -9.88 0.56
CA MET A 77 3.47 -9.62 1.90
C MET A 77 2.38 -9.93 2.93
N ASP A 78 2.66 -10.86 3.82
CA ASP A 78 1.79 -11.19 4.95
C ASP A 78 2.21 -10.34 6.15
N MET A 79 1.36 -9.40 6.52
CA MET A 79 1.57 -8.55 7.69
C MET A 79 1.07 -9.20 8.99
N GLY A 80 0.42 -10.39 8.89
CA GLY A 80 -0.08 -11.15 10.03
C GLY A 80 -1.30 -10.54 10.73
N TRP A 81 -1.30 -9.24 10.93
CA TRP A 81 -2.37 -8.48 11.60
C TRP A 81 -3.33 -7.79 10.61
N TYR A 82 -2.98 -7.68 9.34
CA TYR A 82 -3.82 -7.05 8.33
C TYR A 82 -4.71 -8.07 7.61
N ASN A 83 -6.01 -7.82 7.63
CA ASN A 83 -6.97 -8.62 6.88
C ASN A 83 -7.51 -7.82 5.68
N PRO A 84 -7.06 -8.10 4.46
CA PRO A 84 -7.50 -7.37 3.27
C PRO A 84 -8.95 -7.66 2.87
N TYR A 85 -9.57 -8.70 3.44
CA TYR A 85 -10.98 -9.03 3.22
C TYR A 85 -11.91 -8.18 4.07
N ASN A 86 -11.38 -7.59 5.12
CA ASN A 86 -12.12 -6.66 5.96
C ASN A 86 -11.95 -5.25 5.38
N HIS A 87 -12.89 -4.82 4.54
CA HIS A 87 -12.86 -3.52 3.87
C HIS A 87 -12.99 -2.35 4.82
N ARG A 88 -13.33 -2.61 6.05
CA ARG A 88 -13.26 -1.62 7.11
C ARG A 88 -11.94 -1.70 7.81
N TRP A 89 -11.43 -0.59 8.05
CA TRP A 89 -10.17 -0.32 8.65
C TRP A 89 -10.30 -0.26 10.18
N LEU A 90 -9.32 -0.83 10.86
CA LEU A 90 -9.23 -0.77 12.31
C LEU A 90 -8.19 0.27 12.72
N PRO A 91 -8.47 1.11 13.74
CA PRO A 91 -7.52 2.14 14.18
C PRO A 91 -6.11 1.63 14.48
N GLU A 92 -5.98 0.40 14.96
CA GLU A 92 -4.70 -0.26 15.22
C GLU A 92 -3.85 -0.42 13.97
N GLN A 93 -4.46 -0.57 12.82
CA GLN A 93 -3.74 -0.71 11.56
C GLN A 93 -3.11 0.61 11.12
N THR A 94 -3.80 1.74 11.30
CA THR A 94 -3.22 3.08 11.06
C THR A 94 -2.00 3.30 11.94
N TYR A 95 -2.14 3.02 13.20
CA TYR A 95 -1.04 3.15 14.16
C TYR A 95 0.16 2.29 13.73
N ASN A 96 -0.07 1.03 13.37
CA ASN A 96 0.99 0.13 12.94
C ASN A 96 1.65 0.63 11.64
N SER A 97 0.87 1.02 10.64
CA SER A 97 1.42 1.51 9.37
C SER A 97 2.25 2.78 9.54
N MET A 98 1.80 3.70 10.38
CA MET A 98 2.52 4.94 10.64
C MET A 98 3.78 4.77 11.48
N ASN A 99 3.94 3.62 12.14
CA ASN A 99 5.11 3.33 12.98
C ASN A 99 6.10 2.34 12.34
N TRP A 100 5.87 1.86 11.14
CA TRP A 100 6.76 0.87 10.51
C TRP A 100 8.23 1.28 10.50
N TYR A 101 8.54 2.54 10.19
CA TYR A 101 9.90 3.04 10.21
C TYR A 101 10.46 3.19 11.64
N ARG A 102 9.59 3.48 12.62
CA ARG A 102 10.00 3.62 14.04
C ARG A 102 10.23 2.26 14.70
N ASN A 103 9.45 1.27 14.30
CA ASN A 103 9.50 -0.08 14.87
C ASN A 103 10.46 -1.00 14.13
N ASN A 104 11.19 -0.49 13.13
CA ASN A 104 12.09 -1.27 12.26
C ASN A 104 11.39 -2.46 11.58
N THR A 105 10.08 -2.39 11.35
CA THR A 105 9.33 -3.41 10.60
C THR A 105 9.85 -3.51 9.16
N PHE A 106 10.20 -2.36 8.59
CA PHE A 106 10.94 -2.25 7.34
C PHE A 106 12.28 -1.57 7.58
N MET A 107 13.20 -1.73 6.63
CA MET A 107 14.52 -1.10 6.73
C MET A 107 14.39 0.43 6.69
N PRO A 108 14.77 1.16 7.74
CA PRO A 108 14.80 2.62 7.72
C PRO A 108 15.77 3.13 6.65
N VAL A 109 15.36 4.17 5.93
CA VAL A 109 16.20 4.82 4.91
C VAL A 109 16.25 6.32 5.13
N SER A 110 17.38 6.93 4.70
CA SER A 110 17.51 8.37 4.74
C SER A 110 16.53 9.03 3.76
N THR A 111 15.89 10.12 4.17
CA THR A 111 15.00 10.91 3.31
C THR A 111 15.72 11.56 2.13
N SER A 112 17.06 11.60 2.15
CA SER A 112 17.90 12.05 1.02
C SER A 112 18.28 10.91 0.06
N ALA A 113 17.95 9.66 0.37
CA ALA A 113 18.33 8.46 -0.39
C ALA A 113 17.12 7.61 -0.80
N LEU A 114 15.99 8.26 -1.04
CA LEU A 114 14.75 7.61 -1.44
C LEU A 114 14.90 6.85 -2.75
N GLN A 115 14.36 5.64 -2.80
CA GLN A 115 14.28 4.80 -3.99
C GLN A 115 12.83 4.42 -4.28
N ARG A 116 12.53 4.17 -5.55
CA ARG A 116 11.23 3.67 -5.97
C ARG A 116 10.83 2.43 -5.17
N GLY A 117 9.62 2.46 -4.59
CA GLY A 117 9.10 1.41 -3.71
C GLY A 117 9.30 1.70 -2.22
N ASP A 118 9.97 2.78 -1.84
CA ASP A 118 10.03 3.21 -0.45
C ASP A 118 8.68 3.78 0.00
N VAL A 119 8.40 3.64 1.28
CA VAL A 119 7.27 4.29 1.94
C VAL A 119 7.78 5.54 2.62
N VAL A 120 7.12 6.67 2.41
CA VAL A 120 7.50 7.98 2.97
C VAL A 120 6.49 8.45 3.99
N TYR A 121 6.96 9.05 5.08
CA TYR A 121 6.17 9.50 6.22
C TYR A 121 6.21 11.00 6.36
N TYR A 122 5.04 11.55 6.67
CA TYR A 122 4.79 12.94 6.97
C TYR A 122 4.10 13.06 8.33
N GLN A 123 3.89 14.26 8.82
CA GLN A 123 3.10 14.46 10.03
C GLN A 123 1.65 13.98 9.79
N GLY A 124 1.30 12.85 10.40
CA GLY A 124 -0.05 12.26 10.28
C GLY A 124 -0.38 11.68 8.89
N HIS A 125 0.62 11.41 8.04
CA HIS A 125 0.37 10.94 6.69
C HIS A 125 1.48 10.01 6.17
N ILE A 126 1.15 9.20 5.16
CA ILE A 126 2.02 8.20 4.54
C ILE A 126 1.77 8.16 3.03
N GLY A 127 2.82 7.90 2.24
CA GLY A 127 2.73 7.75 0.79
C GLY A 127 3.75 6.75 0.24
N ILE A 128 3.59 6.40 -1.03
CA ILE A 128 4.46 5.47 -1.76
C ILE A 128 5.35 6.27 -2.70
N TYR A 129 6.67 6.21 -2.50
CA TYR A 129 7.61 6.87 -3.40
C TYR A 129 7.80 6.07 -4.69
N ILE A 130 7.53 6.69 -5.82
CA ILE A 130 7.56 6.04 -7.13
C ILE A 130 8.78 6.42 -7.99
N GLY A 131 9.72 7.16 -7.40
CA GLY A 131 10.90 7.69 -8.09
C GLY A 131 10.73 9.14 -8.56
N ASN A 132 11.82 9.73 -9.00
CA ASN A 132 11.85 11.08 -9.62
C ASN A 132 11.16 12.19 -8.79
N GLY A 133 11.25 12.14 -7.46
CA GLY A 133 10.63 13.11 -6.58
C GLY A 133 9.10 13.05 -6.53
N ARG A 134 8.49 11.90 -6.91
CA ARG A 134 7.05 11.69 -6.99
C ARG A 134 6.58 10.64 -6.01
N ILE A 135 5.36 10.81 -5.51
CA ILE A 135 4.63 9.84 -4.69
C ILE A 135 3.26 9.55 -5.28
N ILE A 136 2.71 8.40 -4.88
CA ILE A 136 1.27 8.13 -4.93
C ILE A 136 0.79 8.05 -3.49
N ASP A 137 -0.22 8.84 -3.15
CA ASP A 137 -0.83 8.86 -1.83
C ASP A 137 -2.33 9.12 -1.91
N SER A 138 -3.05 8.84 -0.83
CA SER A 138 -4.47 9.17 -0.68
C SER A 138 -4.61 10.34 0.28
N TRP A 139 -5.21 11.45 -0.17
CA TRP A 139 -5.29 12.70 0.56
C TRP A 139 -6.75 13.18 0.72
N PRO A 140 -7.14 13.71 1.89
CA PRO A 140 -8.46 14.27 2.08
C PRO A 140 -8.84 15.30 1.00
N GLY A 141 -9.99 15.12 0.39
CA GLY A 141 -10.49 16.00 -0.68
C GLY A 141 -9.91 15.78 -2.07
N LEU A 142 -8.78 15.07 -2.21
CA LEU A 142 -8.18 14.74 -3.51
C LEU A 142 -8.34 13.27 -3.88
N GLY A 143 -8.47 12.38 -2.89
CA GLY A 143 -8.38 10.94 -3.12
C GLY A 143 -6.96 10.50 -3.44
N VAL A 144 -6.83 9.41 -4.19
CA VAL A 144 -5.53 8.86 -4.60
C VAL A 144 -5.02 9.60 -5.83
N THR A 145 -3.83 10.21 -5.69
CA THR A 145 -3.19 10.98 -6.76
C THR A 145 -1.69 10.72 -6.82
N GLU A 146 -1.12 10.96 -7.99
CA GLU A 146 0.34 11.07 -8.16
C GLU A 146 0.73 12.55 -8.08
N ARG A 147 1.64 12.90 -7.15
CA ARG A 147 2.08 14.27 -6.94
C ARG A 147 3.54 14.36 -6.47
N SER A 148 4.04 15.59 -6.29
CA SER A 148 5.38 15.80 -5.74
C SER A 148 5.51 15.20 -4.34
N VAL A 149 6.67 14.63 -4.03
CA VAL A 149 7.00 14.12 -2.69
C VAL A 149 6.90 15.19 -1.61
N ASN A 150 7.02 16.46 -1.97
CA ASN A 150 6.90 17.60 -1.04
C ASN A 150 5.47 18.15 -0.94
N ALA A 151 4.51 17.63 -1.73
CA ALA A 151 3.14 18.15 -1.74
C ALA A 151 2.38 17.94 -0.41
N PRO A 152 2.56 16.84 0.35
CA PRO A 152 1.96 16.70 1.66
C PRO A 152 2.65 17.51 2.77
N GLY A 153 3.85 18.04 2.50
CA GLY A 153 4.67 18.73 3.48
C GLY A 153 6.08 18.12 3.57
N ARG A 154 6.74 18.36 4.72
CA ARG A 154 8.08 17.83 4.95
C ARG A 154 8.05 16.33 5.18
N VAL A 155 8.88 15.58 4.45
CA VAL A 155 9.14 14.17 4.75
C VAL A 155 9.88 14.06 6.08
N ILE A 156 9.34 13.31 7.03
CA ILE A 156 9.90 13.12 8.37
C ILE A 156 10.58 11.77 8.56
N GLY A 157 10.37 10.85 7.64
CA GLY A 157 10.98 9.53 7.67
C GLY A 157 10.67 8.74 6.42
N ALA A 158 11.38 7.64 6.21
CA ALA A 158 11.11 6.71 5.14
C ALA A 158 11.55 5.29 5.54
N ALA A 159 10.94 4.28 4.93
CA ALA A 159 11.30 2.89 5.11
C ALA A 159 11.20 2.11 3.80
N ARG A 160 11.98 1.05 3.69
CA ARG A 160 12.09 0.20 2.51
C ARG A 160 11.50 -1.17 2.78
N PRO A 161 10.30 -1.48 2.26
CA PRO A 161 9.66 -2.78 2.47
C PRO A 161 10.38 -3.92 1.76
N PHE A 162 11.02 -3.64 0.63
CA PHE A 162 11.73 -4.62 -0.20
C PHE A 162 13.23 -4.30 -0.17
N ALA A 163 13.90 -4.72 0.88
CA ALA A 163 15.34 -4.55 1.06
C ALA A 163 16.14 -5.72 0.47
#